data_d9722ab17e288af19677bda69b16aa7e
#
_entry.id   d9722ab17e288af19677bda69b16aa7e
#
_cell.length_a   1.000
_cell.length_b   1.000
_cell.length_c   1.000
_cell.angle_alpha   90.00
_cell.angle_beta   90.00
_cell.angle_gamma   90.00
#
_symmetry.space_group_name_H-M   'P 1'
#
loop_
_entity.id
_entity.type
_entity.pdbx_description
1 polymer ?
#
loop_
_entity_poly.entity_id
_entity_poly.type
_entity_poly.pdbx_seq_one_letter_code
_entity_poly.pdbx_strand_id
1 'polypeptide(L)'
;VWYADKNDYSEYLKDDLEVRAYLRRKLYEASVSKIEIHRQAQAARVIIHSARPGIVIGKKGEDVEKLRIRLSEMMGLSVNINIEEIRKPELDALLVAQGISQQLERRVQFRRAMRRAIQNAMRLGAEGIKVRVAGRLGGAEIARSEVYHEGRVPLHTLRADTVSYTHLTLPTNTVV
;
A
#
# COMPACT_ATOMS: atom_id res chain seq x y z
N VAL A 1 -6.54 -6.18 -14.83
CA VAL A 1 -6.71 -5.78 -16.24
C VAL A 1 -8.05 -6.33 -16.72
N TRP A 2 -8.88 -5.51 -17.34
CA TRP A 2 -10.18 -5.90 -17.86
C TRP A 2 -10.58 -4.98 -19.01
N TYR A 3 -11.48 -5.48 -19.85
CA TYR A 3 -12.11 -4.75 -20.94
C TYR A 3 -13.61 -4.61 -20.64
N ALA A 4 -14.18 -3.46 -20.93
CA ALA A 4 -15.62 -3.21 -20.82
C ALA A 4 -16.10 -2.35 -21.98
N ASP A 5 -17.35 -2.56 -22.38
CA ASP A 5 -18.02 -1.71 -23.33
C ASP A 5 -18.31 -0.33 -22.70
N LYS A 6 -18.56 0.67 -23.55
CA LYS A 6 -18.73 2.06 -23.12
C LYS A 6 -19.82 2.23 -22.04
N ASN A 7 -20.87 1.43 -22.08
CA ASN A 7 -21.99 1.51 -21.16
C ASN A 7 -21.66 0.90 -19.79
N ASP A 8 -20.88 -0.19 -19.77
CA ASP A 8 -20.60 -0.97 -18.54
C ASP A 8 -19.36 -0.49 -17.81
N TYR A 9 -18.52 0.33 -18.48
CA TYR A 9 -17.26 0.81 -17.93
C TYR A 9 -17.41 1.54 -16.60
N SER A 10 -18.41 2.41 -16.47
CA SER A 10 -18.62 3.20 -15.26
C SER A 10 -19.00 2.33 -14.06
N GLU A 11 -19.80 1.32 -14.28
CA GLU A 11 -20.24 0.38 -13.26
C GLU A 11 -19.07 -0.50 -12.78
N TYR A 12 -18.34 -1.11 -13.72
CA TYR A 12 -17.18 -1.92 -13.38
C TYR A 12 -16.07 -1.13 -12.66
N LEU A 13 -15.86 0.12 -13.05
CA LEU A 13 -14.90 0.98 -12.38
C LEU A 13 -15.32 1.30 -10.95
N LYS A 14 -16.60 1.58 -10.73
CA LYS A 14 -17.16 1.83 -9.39
C LYS A 14 -16.94 0.63 -8.47
N ASP A 15 -17.31 -0.56 -8.94
CA ASP A 15 -17.12 -1.80 -8.18
C ASP A 15 -15.64 -2.04 -7.83
N ASP A 16 -14.75 -1.84 -8.81
CA ASP A 16 -13.30 -2.02 -8.58
C ASP A 16 -12.77 -1.04 -7.53
N LEU A 17 -13.24 0.19 -7.53
CA LEU A 17 -12.85 1.19 -6.52
C LEU A 17 -13.38 0.83 -5.13
N GLU A 18 -14.63 0.38 -5.04
CA GLU A 18 -15.24 -0.07 -3.79
C GLU A 18 -14.54 -1.30 -3.22
N VAL A 19 -14.26 -2.29 -4.05
CA VAL A 19 -13.51 -3.49 -3.67
C VAL A 19 -12.10 -3.13 -3.18
N ARG A 20 -11.37 -2.26 -3.89
CA ARG A 20 -10.04 -1.81 -3.46
C ARG A 20 -10.07 -1.07 -2.13
N ALA A 21 -11.06 -0.20 -1.95
CA ALA A 21 -11.23 0.55 -0.70
C ALA A 21 -11.55 -0.38 0.48
N TYR A 22 -12.43 -1.35 0.26
CA TYR A 22 -12.76 -2.37 1.26
C TYR A 22 -11.54 -3.22 1.64
N LEU A 23 -10.82 -3.75 0.65
CA LEU A 23 -9.64 -4.57 0.88
C LEU A 23 -8.52 -3.80 1.61
N ARG A 24 -8.22 -2.56 1.22
CA ARG A 24 -7.22 -1.74 1.89
C ARG A 24 -7.57 -1.48 3.36
N ARG A 25 -8.85 -1.25 3.66
CA ARG A 25 -9.31 -1.05 5.04
C ARG A 25 -9.22 -2.34 5.86
N LYS A 26 -9.69 -3.44 5.30
CA LYS A 26 -9.74 -4.73 5.99
C LYS A 26 -8.35 -5.34 6.21
N LEU A 27 -7.46 -5.17 5.25
CA LEU A 27 -6.11 -5.75 5.24
C LEU A 27 -5.01 -4.75 5.63
N TYR A 28 -5.35 -3.71 6.36
CA TYR A 28 -4.37 -2.69 6.77
C TYR A 28 -3.18 -3.27 7.55
N GLU A 29 -3.44 -4.24 8.44
CA GLU A 29 -2.41 -4.91 9.25
C GLU A 29 -1.53 -5.89 8.44
N ALA A 30 -2.05 -6.37 7.32
CA ALA A 30 -1.34 -7.29 6.45
C ALA A 30 -0.29 -6.62 5.56
N SER A 31 -0.17 -5.29 5.61
CA SER A 31 0.80 -4.52 4.81
C SER A 31 0.69 -4.85 3.31
N VAL A 32 -0.46 -4.56 2.74
CA VAL A 32 -0.75 -4.78 1.31
C VAL A 32 -0.16 -3.64 0.50
N SER A 33 0.69 -3.97 -0.48
CA SER A 33 1.27 -3.01 -1.41
C SER A 33 0.37 -2.77 -2.61
N LYS A 34 0.00 -3.84 -3.31
CA LYS A 34 -0.73 -3.75 -4.57
C LYS A 34 -1.91 -4.70 -4.59
N ILE A 35 -3.02 -4.26 -5.17
CA ILE A 35 -4.19 -5.10 -5.43
C ILE A 35 -4.46 -5.04 -6.93
N GLU A 36 -4.41 -6.18 -7.59
CA GLU A 36 -4.73 -6.33 -9.00
C GLU A 36 -6.06 -7.05 -9.16
N ILE A 37 -6.93 -6.53 -9.99
CA ILE A 37 -8.22 -7.12 -10.31
C ILE A 37 -8.23 -7.43 -11.79
N HIS A 38 -8.40 -8.71 -12.12
CA HIS A 38 -8.53 -9.22 -13.46
C HIS A 38 -9.95 -9.73 -13.64
N ARG A 39 -10.77 -9.01 -14.42
CA ARG A 39 -12.12 -9.45 -14.75
C ARG A 39 -12.10 -10.31 -16.00
N GLN A 40 -12.82 -11.41 -15.95
CA GLN A 40 -13.20 -12.27 -17.07
C GLN A 40 -14.72 -12.28 -17.17
N ALA A 41 -15.29 -12.79 -18.26
CA ALA A 41 -16.73 -12.71 -18.50
C ALA A 41 -17.61 -13.22 -17.34
N GLN A 42 -17.21 -14.28 -16.66
CA GLN A 42 -18.00 -14.90 -15.58
C GLN A 42 -17.25 -15.01 -14.23
N ALA A 43 -16.02 -14.57 -14.18
CA ALA A 43 -15.18 -14.69 -12.99
C ALA A 43 -14.24 -13.49 -12.84
N ALA A 44 -13.91 -13.16 -11.61
CA ALA A 44 -12.87 -12.18 -11.31
C ALA A 44 -11.73 -12.84 -10.53
N ARG A 45 -10.50 -12.48 -10.88
CA ARG A 45 -9.31 -12.88 -10.13
C ARG A 45 -8.73 -11.66 -9.44
N VAL A 46 -8.64 -11.71 -8.12
CA VAL A 46 -8.05 -10.66 -7.29
C VAL A 46 -6.69 -11.13 -6.79
N ILE A 47 -5.63 -10.45 -7.19
CA ILE A 47 -4.26 -10.74 -6.74
C ILE A 47 -3.88 -9.70 -5.69
N ILE A 48 -3.50 -10.17 -4.51
CA ILE A 48 -3.14 -9.33 -3.37
C ILE A 48 -1.65 -9.52 -3.08
N HIS A 49 -0.86 -8.48 -3.32
CA HIS A 49 0.56 -8.48 -2.97
C HIS A 49 0.72 -7.98 -1.53
N SER A 50 1.16 -8.87 -0.64
CA SER A 50 1.28 -8.60 0.79
C SER A 50 2.66 -8.96 1.34
N ALA A 51 3.15 -8.18 2.30
CA ALA A 51 4.36 -8.50 3.04
C ALA A 51 4.12 -9.56 4.13
N ARG A 52 2.85 -9.78 4.51
CA ARG A 52 2.46 -10.71 5.58
C ARG A 52 1.29 -11.58 5.14
N PRO A 53 1.51 -12.53 4.21
CA PRO A 53 0.44 -13.34 3.64
C PRO A 53 -0.31 -14.16 4.70
N GLY A 54 0.35 -14.56 5.78
CA GLY A 54 -0.29 -15.31 6.87
C GLY A 54 -1.44 -14.58 7.55
N ILE A 55 -1.41 -13.25 7.63
CA ILE A 55 -2.50 -12.44 8.19
C ILE A 55 -3.70 -12.42 7.23
N VAL A 56 -3.45 -12.40 5.92
CA VAL A 56 -4.51 -12.43 4.91
C VAL A 56 -5.19 -13.79 4.87
N ILE A 57 -4.42 -14.87 4.96
CA ILE A 57 -4.92 -16.24 4.92
C ILE A 57 -5.75 -16.55 6.17
N GLY A 58 -5.29 -16.08 7.33
CA GLY A 58 -5.95 -16.34 8.60
C GLY A 58 -5.78 -17.79 9.09
N LYS A 59 -6.48 -18.12 10.17
CA LYS A 59 -6.46 -19.48 10.71
C LYS A 59 -7.20 -20.44 9.77
N LYS A 60 -6.48 -21.46 9.29
CA LYS A 60 -7.03 -22.51 8.39
C LYS A 60 -7.69 -21.98 7.09
N GLY A 61 -7.39 -20.74 6.68
CA GLY A 61 -7.97 -20.15 5.47
C GLY A 61 -9.38 -19.58 5.63
N GLU A 62 -9.93 -19.50 6.82
CA GLU A 62 -11.28 -18.97 7.07
C GLU A 62 -11.43 -17.50 6.64
N ASP A 63 -10.40 -16.69 6.85
CA ASP A 63 -10.47 -15.26 6.54
C ASP A 63 -10.45 -15.00 5.03
N VAL A 64 -9.68 -15.77 4.28
CA VAL A 64 -9.71 -15.71 2.80
C VAL A 64 -11.06 -16.13 2.26
N GLU A 65 -11.67 -17.18 2.83
CA GLU A 65 -12.97 -17.64 2.37
C GLU A 65 -14.08 -16.61 2.66
N LYS A 66 -14.07 -16.00 3.83
CA LYS A 66 -14.98 -14.88 4.17
C LYS A 66 -14.79 -13.70 3.22
N LEU A 67 -13.53 -13.38 2.89
CA LEU A 67 -13.22 -12.34 1.90
C LEU A 67 -13.75 -12.71 0.52
N ARG A 68 -13.57 -13.95 0.07
CA ARG A 68 -14.04 -14.45 -1.22
C ARG A 68 -15.56 -14.30 -1.36
N ILE A 69 -16.30 -14.74 -0.36
CA ILE A 69 -17.78 -14.62 -0.34
C ILE A 69 -18.18 -13.15 -0.42
N ARG A 70 -17.57 -12.30 0.41
CA ARG A 70 -17.92 -10.87 0.44
C ARG A 70 -17.60 -10.16 -0.88
N LEU A 71 -16.47 -10.46 -1.50
CA LEU A 71 -16.11 -9.90 -2.80
C LEU A 71 -17.03 -10.40 -3.91
N SER A 72 -17.47 -11.66 -3.86
CA SER A 72 -18.44 -12.20 -4.82
C SER A 72 -19.79 -11.49 -4.71
N GLU A 73 -20.24 -11.15 -3.49
CA GLU A 73 -21.45 -10.36 -3.27
C GLU A 73 -21.31 -8.93 -3.84
N MET A 74 -20.15 -8.28 -3.65
CA MET A 74 -19.92 -6.92 -4.12
C MET A 74 -19.80 -6.81 -5.63
N MET A 75 -19.19 -7.81 -6.28
CA MET A 75 -18.93 -7.79 -7.73
C MET A 75 -20.01 -8.52 -8.55
N GLY A 76 -20.91 -9.25 -7.91
CA GLY A 76 -21.91 -10.09 -8.59
C GLY A 76 -21.30 -11.24 -9.44
N LEU A 77 -20.03 -11.57 -9.24
CA LEU A 77 -19.28 -12.54 -10.00
C LEU A 77 -18.58 -13.56 -9.07
N SER A 78 -18.23 -14.71 -9.62
CA SER A 78 -17.35 -15.64 -8.91
C SER A 78 -15.95 -15.05 -8.76
N VAL A 79 -15.46 -14.92 -7.51
CA VAL A 79 -14.15 -14.31 -7.24
C VAL A 79 -13.15 -15.36 -6.78
N ASN A 80 -11.98 -15.38 -7.41
CA ASN A 80 -10.81 -16.13 -6.96
C ASN A 80 -9.77 -15.18 -6.38
N ILE A 81 -9.27 -15.47 -5.18
CA ILE A 81 -8.25 -14.66 -4.51
C ILE A 81 -6.92 -15.38 -4.58
N ASN A 82 -5.92 -14.71 -5.15
CA ASN A 82 -4.53 -15.15 -5.13
C ASN A 82 -3.74 -14.21 -4.20
N ILE A 83 -2.88 -14.77 -3.36
CA ILE A 83 -2.05 -14.01 -2.45
C ILE A 83 -0.60 -14.21 -2.87
N GLU A 84 0.09 -13.13 -3.18
CA GLU A 84 1.50 -13.12 -3.54
C GLU A 84 2.32 -12.47 -2.44
N GLU A 85 3.39 -13.13 -2.03
CA GLU A 85 4.29 -12.62 -1.01
C GLU A 85 5.31 -11.65 -1.60
N ILE A 86 5.48 -10.51 -0.94
CA ILE A 86 6.53 -9.54 -1.24
C ILE A 86 7.78 -9.92 -0.45
N ARG A 87 8.80 -10.42 -1.15
CA ARG A 87 10.06 -10.90 -0.51
C ARG A 87 10.86 -9.80 0.17
N LYS A 88 10.82 -8.55 -0.36
CA LYS A 88 11.60 -7.41 0.16
C LYS A 88 10.68 -6.21 0.38
N PRO A 89 9.90 -6.18 1.48
CA PRO A 89 8.94 -5.10 1.73
C PRO A 89 9.60 -3.73 1.95
N GLU A 90 10.85 -3.70 2.36
CA GLU A 90 11.59 -2.45 2.58
C GLU A 90 12.07 -1.77 1.28
N LEU A 91 11.90 -2.42 0.12
CA LEU A 91 12.11 -1.81 -1.19
C LEU A 91 10.81 -1.26 -1.80
N ASP A 92 9.66 -1.60 -1.23
CA ASP A 92 8.36 -1.08 -1.68
C ASP A 92 8.07 0.29 -1.05
N ALA A 93 7.88 1.29 -1.88
CA ALA A 93 7.71 2.67 -1.43
C ALA A 93 6.45 2.87 -0.55
N LEU A 94 5.35 2.18 -0.87
CA LEU A 94 4.11 2.24 -0.09
C LEU A 94 4.30 1.64 1.30
N LEU A 95 4.92 0.46 1.37
CA LEU A 95 5.15 -0.24 2.64
C LEU A 95 6.13 0.51 3.54
N VAL A 96 7.17 1.11 2.96
CA VAL A 96 8.11 1.99 3.68
C VAL A 96 7.37 3.21 4.24
N ALA A 97 6.52 3.86 3.45
CA ALA A 97 5.72 5.00 3.91
C ALA A 97 4.78 4.62 5.06
N GLN A 98 4.08 3.49 4.95
CA GLN A 98 3.23 2.95 6.01
C GLN A 98 4.03 2.63 7.30
N GLY A 99 5.21 2.05 7.15
CA GLY A 99 6.10 1.76 8.28
C GLY A 99 6.59 3.01 9.01
N ILE A 100 6.89 4.09 8.28
CA ILE A 100 7.22 5.39 8.87
C ILE A 100 5.99 5.99 9.57
N SER A 101 4.82 5.96 8.93
CA SER A 101 3.55 6.44 9.47
C SER A 101 3.24 5.79 10.82
N GLN A 102 3.28 4.46 10.90
CA GLN A 102 3.04 3.72 12.14
C GLN A 102 4.04 4.08 13.26
N GLN A 103 5.31 4.35 12.91
CA GLN A 103 6.29 4.81 13.89
C GLN A 103 5.98 6.21 14.40
N LEU A 104 5.51 7.11 13.53
CA LEU A 104 5.10 8.47 13.91
C LEU A 104 3.86 8.45 14.83
N GLU A 105 2.87 7.62 14.53
CA GLU A 105 1.69 7.39 15.40
C GLU A 105 2.07 6.90 16.78
N ARG A 106 3.11 6.07 16.87
CA ARG A 106 3.71 5.61 18.13
C ARG A 106 4.61 6.66 18.80
N ARG A 107 4.59 7.90 18.33
CA ARG A 107 5.39 9.04 18.84
C ARG A 107 6.91 8.83 18.76
N VAL A 108 7.38 8.01 17.84
CA VAL A 108 8.81 7.90 17.53
C VAL A 108 9.27 9.20 16.86
N GLN A 109 10.44 9.70 17.24
CA GLN A 109 11.00 10.91 16.67
C GLN A 109 11.15 10.76 15.13
N PHE A 110 10.60 11.67 14.35
CA PHE A 110 10.53 11.58 12.90
C PHE A 110 11.90 11.42 12.22
N ARG A 111 12.94 12.12 12.72
CA ARG A 111 14.31 11.98 12.21
C ARG A 111 14.85 10.55 12.36
N ARG A 112 14.55 9.91 13.48
CA ARG A 112 14.96 8.52 13.74
C ARG A 112 14.22 7.54 12.84
N ALA A 113 12.92 7.73 12.65
CA ALA A 113 12.10 6.91 11.78
C ALA A 113 12.58 6.98 10.32
N MET A 114 12.83 8.20 9.81
CA MET A 114 13.33 8.39 8.43
C MET A 114 14.70 7.76 8.23
N ARG A 115 15.67 8.00 9.12
CA ARG A 115 17.03 7.43 9.01
C ARG A 115 16.99 5.90 9.04
N ARG A 116 16.18 5.32 9.92
CA ARG A 116 16.06 3.86 10.01
C ARG A 116 15.47 3.27 8.74
N ALA A 117 14.45 3.90 8.16
CA ALA A 117 13.87 3.45 6.90
C ALA A 117 14.90 3.50 5.76
N ILE A 118 15.67 4.57 5.65
CA ILE A 118 16.72 4.72 4.65
C ILE A 118 17.82 3.66 4.82
N GLN A 119 18.34 3.48 6.03
CA GLN A 119 19.36 2.48 6.32
C GLN A 119 18.88 1.05 6.00
N ASN A 120 17.62 0.73 6.31
CA ASN A 120 17.06 -0.58 5.97
C ASN A 120 16.98 -0.80 4.45
N ALA A 121 16.48 0.17 3.71
CA ALA A 121 16.39 0.08 2.26
C ALA A 121 17.77 -0.07 1.60
N MET A 122 18.75 0.74 2.01
CA MET A 122 20.12 0.67 1.48
C MET A 122 20.80 -0.68 1.81
N ARG A 123 20.58 -1.21 3.00
CA ARG A 123 21.11 -2.53 3.41
C ARG A 123 20.54 -3.67 2.55
N LEU A 124 19.30 -3.56 2.06
CA LEU A 124 18.67 -4.57 1.22
C LEU A 124 18.95 -4.41 -0.28
N GLY A 125 19.83 -3.45 -0.62
CA GLY A 125 20.35 -3.28 -1.96
C GLY A 125 19.60 -2.26 -2.81
N ALA A 126 18.90 -1.30 -2.19
CA ALA A 126 18.39 -0.13 -2.92
C ALA A 126 19.57 0.71 -3.42
N GLU A 127 19.56 1.14 -4.68
CA GLU A 127 20.56 2.07 -5.22
C GLU A 127 20.43 3.48 -4.64
N GLY A 128 19.23 3.83 -4.21
CA GLY A 128 18.93 5.09 -3.54
C GLY A 128 17.50 5.19 -3.08
N ILE A 129 17.27 6.07 -2.14
CA ILE A 129 15.94 6.31 -1.57
C ILE A 129 15.79 7.81 -1.23
N LYS A 130 14.60 8.34 -1.45
CA LYS A 130 14.20 9.69 -1.05
C LYS A 130 12.91 9.61 -0.22
N VAL A 131 12.96 10.14 0.99
CA VAL A 131 11.83 10.19 1.92
C VAL A 131 11.53 11.63 2.28
N ARG A 132 10.27 12.03 2.23
CA ARG A 132 9.79 13.34 2.64
C ARG A 132 8.73 13.18 3.72
N VAL A 133 8.88 13.93 4.81
CA VAL A 133 7.88 14.04 5.87
C VAL A 133 7.52 15.51 6.04
N ALA A 134 6.24 15.82 6.09
CA ALA A 134 5.72 17.17 6.20
C ALA A 134 4.62 17.27 7.26
N GLY A 135 4.47 18.42 7.85
CA GLY A 135 3.47 18.71 8.87
C GLY A 135 4.04 19.45 10.07
N ARG A 136 3.35 19.44 11.19
CA ARG A 136 3.79 20.04 12.47
C ARG A 136 4.78 19.10 13.17
N LEU A 137 5.99 19.02 12.61
CA LEU A 137 7.02 18.07 13.04
C LEU A 137 7.49 18.36 14.47
N GLY A 138 7.38 17.37 15.33
CA GLY A 138 7.77 17.50 16.75
C GLY A 138 6.86 18.40 17.58
N GLY A 139 5.62 18.67 17.15
CA GLY A 139 4.68 19.55 17.84
C GLY A 139 4.87 21.04 17.55
N ALA A 140 5.69 21.40 16.54
CA ALA A 140 5.91 22.80 16.17
C ALA A 140 4.60 23.48 15.72
N GLU A 141 4.44 24.77 16.03
CA GLU A 141 3.26 25.55 15.61
C GLU A 141 3.17 25.71 14.10
N ILE A 142 4.32 25.92 13.45
CA ILE A 142 4.41 26.09 12.01
C ILE A 142 4.76 24.76 11.35
N ALA A 143 3.98 24.37 10.36
CA ALA A 143 4.24 23.20 9.56
C ALA A 143 5.51 23.39 8.70
N ARG A 144 6.32 22.36 8.62
CA ARG A 144 7.52 22.31 7.77
C ARG A 144 7.65 20.95 7.11
N SER A 145 8.46 20.89 6.07
CA SER A 145 8.80 19.63 5.42
C SER A 145 10.29 19.36 5.55
N GLU A 146 10.63 18.12 5.90
CA GLU A 146 12.00 17.63 5.89
C GLU A 146 12.14 16.51 4.86
N VAL A 147 13.24 16.54 4.12
CA VAL A 147 13.55 15.57 3.06
C VAL A 147 14.91 14.97 3.36
N TYR A 148 14.97 13.66 3.40
CA TYR A 148 16.23 12.91 3.41
C TYR A 148 16.33 12.08 2.15
N HIS A 149 17.52 12.02 1.57
CA HIS A 149 17.84 11.15 0.45
C HIS A 149 19.23 10.56 0.65
N GLU A 150 19.40 9.36 0.15
CA GLU A 150 20.67 8.66 0.15
C GLU A 150 20.80 7.86 -1.16
N GLY A 151 22.02 7.79 -1.70
CA GLY A 151 22.28 7.10 -2.94
C GLY A 151 21.79 7.85 -4.18
N ARG A 152 21.57 7.10 -5.24
CA ARG A 152 21.17 7.62 -6.55
C ARG A 152 19.65 7.57 -6.71
N VAL A 153 19.03 8.72 -6.91
CA VAL A 153 17.58 8.84 -7.16
C VAL A 153 17.34 9.51 -8.51
N PRO A 154 17.28 8.75 -9.61
CA PRO A 154 17.06 9.30 -10.94
C PRO A 154 15.62 9.79 -11.10
N LEU A 155 15.42 11.08 -11.38
CA LEU A 155 14.09 11.67 -11.57
C LEU A 155 13.65 11.73 -13.05
N HIS A 156 14.62 11.70 -13.98
CA HIS A 156 14.36 11.88 -15.41
C HIS A 156 14.78 10.70 -16.28
N THR A 157 15.36 9.66 -15.71
CA THR A 157 15.83 8.50 -16.45
C THR A 157 14.71 7.48 -16.60
N LEU A 158 14.07 7.42 -17.77
CA LEU A 158 12.92 6.55 -18.04
C LEU A 158 13.21 5.05 -17.91
N ARG A 159 14.47 4.62 -18.13
CA ARG A 159 14.87 3.21 -18.00
C ARG A 159 15.17 2.76 -16.58
N ALA A 160 15.19 3.70 -15.63
CA ALA A 160 15.46 3.35 -14.24
C ALA A 160 14.23 2.69 -13.61
N ASP A 161 14.43 1.55 -12.96
CA ASP A 161 13.38 0.89 -12.18
C ASP A 161 13.19 1.65 -10.87
N THR A 162 12.14 2.48 -10.83
CA THR A 162 11.83 3.33 -9.68
C THR A 162 10.45 3.01 -9.14
N VAL A 163 10.39 2.62 -7.88
CA VAL A 163 9.13 2.48 -7.15
C VAL A 163 8.83 3.79 -6.45
N SER A 164 7.69 4.39 -6.74
CA SER A 164 7.29 5.67 -6.17
C SER A 164 5.92 5.61 -5.51
N TYR A 165 5.80 6.34 -4.40
CA TYR A 165 4.55 6.56 -3.71
C TYR A 165 4.40 8.04 -3.37
N THR A 166 3.26 8.65 -3.69
CA THR A 166 3.13 10.11 -3.62
C THR A 166 3.00 10.62 -2.19
N HIS A 167 2.01 10.14 -1.43
CA HIS A 167 1.83 10.58 -0.04
C HIS A 167 0.88 9.67 0.74
N LEU A 168 1.07 9.66 2.06
CA LEU A 168 0.16 9.12 3.06
C LEU A 168 -0.17 10.23 4.05
N THR A 169 -1.46 10.43 4.34
CA THR A 169 -1.91 11.36 5.37
C THR A 169 -2.17 10.61 6.67
N LEU A 170 -1.56 11.07 7.76
CA LEU A 170 -1.87 10.58 9.09
C LEU A 170 -3.19 11.18 9.58
N PRO A 171 -4.01 10.43 10.34
CA PRO A 171 -5.16 10.99 11.00
C PRO A 171 -4.70 12.10 11.95
N THR A 172 -5.25 13.30 11.78
CA THR A 172 -5.06 14.38 12.73
C THR A 172 -5.86 14.04 13.97
N ASN A 173 -5.19 13.68 15.05
CA ASN A 173 -5.84 13.69 16.36
C ASN A 173 -6.18 15.14 16.69
N THR A 174 -7.44 15.50 16.52
CA THR A 174 -7.99 16.70 17.11
C THR A 174 -8.02 16.42 18.62
N VAL A 175 -6.95 16.80 19.30
CA VAL A 175 -7.00 16.88 20.76
C VAL A 175 -7.80 18.14 21.05
N VAL A 176 -9.02 17.94 21.50
CA VAL A 176 -9.81 18.97 22.20
C VAL A 176 -9.22 19.17 23.57
#